data_fc08b32d34f6c9dd67943eb9aa27fc30
#
_entry.id   fc08b32d34f6c9dd67943eb9aa27fc30
#
_cell.length_a   1.000
_cell.length_b   1.000
_cell.length_c   1.000
_cell.angle_alpha   90.00
_cell.angle_beta   90.00
_cell.angle_gamma   90.00
#
_symmetry.space_group_name_H-M   'P 1'
#
loop_
_entity.id
_entity.type
_entity.pdbx_description
1 polymer ?
#
loop_
_entity_poly.entity_id
_entity_poly.type
_entity_poly.pdbx_seq_one_letter_code
_entity_poly.pdbx_strand_id
1 'polypeptide(L)'
;MENIDFIHTLKEYYFIDKYAFDTEAILISGNGAYVGYVHYYKGKFNAYQRTYVLDNFSEHIIFVKYFLTMFLQSHIQTNRNEGNTPYIVMGTLKNFEILLPPLNEQIAIANILSDVDSEIISLKNKKRQFENIKKALNHDLMSAKIRVLNK
;
A
#
# COMPACT_ATOMS: atom_id res chain seq x y z
N MET A 1 -14.37 22.78 -2.20
CA MET A 1 -14.19 21.71 -3.19
C MET A 1 -13.74 20.48 -2.42
N GLU A 2 -14.50 19.40 -2.45
CA GLU A 2 -14.02 18.13 -1.87
C GLU A 2 -12.88 17.60 -2.75
N ASN A 3 -11.75 17.28 -2.12
CA ASN A 3 -10.65 16.62 -2.84
C ASN A 3 -11.06 15.17 -3.09
N ILE A 4 -11.10 14.78 -4.36
CA ILE A 4 -11.41 13.41 -4.79
C ILE A 4 -10.11 12.79 -5.25
N ASP A 5 -9.73 11.64 -4.66
CA ASP A 5 -8.49 10.99 -4.98
C ASP A 5 -8.60 10.17 -6.27
N PHE A 6 -7.66 10.37 -7.18
CA PHE A 6 -7.47 9.51 -8.35
C PHE A 6 -6.35 8.53 -8.07
N ILE A 7 -6.71 7.27 -7.90
CA ILE A 7 -5.76 6.22 -7.55
C ILE A 7 -5.14 5.66 -8.81
N HIS A 8 -3.91 6.06 -9.05
CA HIS A 8 -3.09 5.52 -10.13
C HIS A 8 -2.37 4.24 -9.66
N THR A 9 -2.02 3.37 -10.60
CA THR A 9 -1.24 2.14 -10.35
C THR A 9 0.13 2.37 -9.70
N LEU A 10 0.52 3.63 -9.50
CA LEU A 10 1.84 4.11 -9.07
C LEU A 10 1.74 4.94 -7.79
N LYS A 11 1.24 4.49 -6.68
CA LYS A 11 1.36 5.22 -5.39
C LYS A 11 1.06 6.74 -5.40
N GLU A 12 0.60 7.30 -6.51
CA GLU A 12 0.38 8.73 -6.68
C GLU A 12 -1.12 9.00 -6.74
N TYR A 13 -1.55 9.99 -5.97
CA TYR A 13 -2.91 10.47 -5.91
C TYR A 13 -3.00 11.75 -6.74
N TYR A 14 -3.98 11.80 -7.65
CA TYR A 14 -4.32 13.02 -8.38
C TYR A 14 -5.72 13.47 -7.98
N PHE A 15 -5.91 14.76 -7.80
CA PHE A 15 -7.23 15.32 -7.53
C PHE A 15 -8.02 15.44 -8.82
N ILE A 16 -9.29 15.02 -8.77
CA ILE A 16 -10.22 15.08 -9.90
C ILE A 16 -11.57 15.62 -9.44
N ASP A 17 -12.34 16.17 -10.39
CA ASP A 17 -13.62 16.82 -10.10
C ASP A 17 -14.79 15.83 -9.91
N LYS A 18 -14.63 14.57 -10.31
CA LYS A 18 -15.69 13.55 -10.25
C LYS A 18 -15.14 12.23 -9.75
N TYR A 19 -15.90 11.58 -8.87
CA TYR A 19 -15.59 10.23 -8.38
C TYR A 19 -16.49 9.20 -9.07
N ALA A 20 -15.97 7.98 -9.25
CA ALA A 20 -16.73 6.83 -9.71
C ALA A 20 -17.14 5.91 -8.55
N PHE A 21 -16.42 5.98 -7.43
CA PHE A 21 -16.61 5.13 -6.25
C PHE A 21 -16.67 5.99 -4.99
N ASP A 22 -17.57 5.63 -4.07
CA ASP A 22 -17.65 6.16 -2.70
C ASP A 22 -17.84 4.96 -1.78
N THR A 23 -16.75 4.29 -1.45
CA THR A 23 -16.78 3.00 -0.77
C THR A 23 -15.47 2.70 -0.05
N GLU A 24 -15.46 1.61 0.71
CA GLU A 24 -14.27 1.00 1.26
C GLU A 24 -13.86 -0.16 0.36
N ALA A 25 -12.64 -0.13 -0.19
CA ALA A 25 -12.22 -1.04 -1.25
C ALA A 25 -10.76 -1.46 -1.14
N ILE A 26 -10.48 -2.61 -1.73
CA ILE A 26 -9.12 -3.04 -2.09
C ILE A 26 -8.95 -2.85 -3.60
N LEU A 27 -7.88 -2.17 -3.98
CA LEU A 27 -7.53 -1.94 -5.36
C LEU A 27 -6.32 -2.78 -5.74
N ILE A 28 -6.40 -3.43 -6.89
CA ILE A 28 -5.32 -4.28 -7.40
C ILE A 28 -4.89 -3.78 -8.78
N SER A 29 -3.61 -3.52 -8.92
CA SER A 29 -3.00 -3.12 -10.19
C SER A 29 -3.06 -4.27 -11.19
N GLY A 30 -3.76 -4.09 -12.31
CA GLY A 30 -3.98 -5.15 -13.31
C GLY A 30 -2.90 -5.24 -14.36
N ASN A 31 -1.97 -4.28 -14.46
CA ASN A 31 -0.93 -4.28 -15.49
C ASN A 31 0.32 -3.49 -15.10
N GLY A 32 1.36 -3.60 -15.94
CA GLY A 32 2.59 -2.83 -15.82
C GLY A 32 3.55 -3.36 -14.74
N ALA A 33 4.54 -2.53 -14.41
CA ALA A 33 5.59 -2.89 -13.45
C ALA A 33 5.06 -3.20 -12.04
N TYR A 34 3.88 -2.72 -11.69
CA TYR A 34 3.23 -2.92 -10.40
C TYR A 34 2.04 -3.88 -10.46
N VAL A 35 1.97 -4.74 -11.48
CA VAL A 35 0.91 -5.74 -11.60
C VAL A 35 0.80 -6.56 -10.31
N GLY A 36 -0.42 -6.66 -9.76
CA GLY A 36 -0.70 -7.34 -8.50
C GLY A 36 -0.40 -6.51 -7.24
N TYR A 37 -0.02 -5.24 -7.37
CA TYR A 37 0.08 -4.36 -6.19
C TYR A 37 -1.30 -4.17 -5.56
N VAL A 38 -1.37 -4.38 -4.25
CA VAL A 38 -2.59 -4.31 -3.45
C VAL A 38 -2.61 -3.00 -2.67
N HIS A 39 -3.65 -2.22 -2.86
CA HIS A 39 -3.87 -0.96 -2.17
C HIS A 39 -5.23 -0.98 -1.48
N TYR A 40 -5.32 -0.44 -0.27
CA TYR A 40 -6.57 -0.23 0.46
C TYR A 40 -6.92 1.24 0.46
N TYR A 41 -8.20 1.54 0.20
CA TYR A 41 -8.71 2.89 0.26
C TYR A 41 -10.15 2.93 0.78
N LYS A 42 -10.50 4.02 1.48
CA LYS A 42 -11.84 4.27 1.97
C LYS A 42 -12.22 5.72 1.71
N GLY A 43 -13.30 5.94 0.97
CA GLY A 43 -13.83 7.26 0.64
C GLY A 43 -14.17 7.40 -0.83
N LYS A 44 -14.18 8.64 -1.31
CA LYS A 44 -14.49 8.99 -2.70
C LYS A 44 -13.23 8.92 -3.56
N PHE A 45 -13.26 8.12 -4.60
CA PHE A 45 -12.12 7.96 -5.51
C PHE A 45 -12.55 7.62 -6.93
N ASN A 46 -11.59 7.73 -7.83
CA ASN A 46 -11.65 7.13 -9.15
C ASN A 46 -10.46 6.18 -9.33
N ALA A 47 -10.63 5.16 -10.15
CA ALA A 47 -9.60 4.18 -10.43
C ALA A 47 -9.10 4.31 -11.86
N TYR A 48 -7.79 4.19 -12.04
CA TYR A 48 -7.18 4.20 -13.36
C TYR A 48 -7.54 2.93 -14.15
N GLN A 49 -7.41 3.01 -15.48
CA GLN A 49 -7.64 1.87 -16.37
C GLN A 49 -6.85 0.63 -15.90
N ARG A 50 -7.51 -0.54 -15.96
CA ARG A 50 -6.96 -1.83 -15.53
C ARG A 50 -6.61 -1.92 -14.04
N THR A 51 -7.24 -1.08 -13.22
CA THR A 51 -7.27 -1.30 -11.76
C THR A 51 -8.52 -2.10 -11.42
N TYR A 52 -8.35 -3.21 -10.72
CA TYR A 52 -9.46 -3.97 -10.17
C TYR A 52 -9.86 -3.37 -8.85
N VAL A 53 -11.13 -3.02 -8.71
CA VAL A 53 -11.73 -2.51 -7.47
C VAL A 53 -12.55 -3.64 -6.87
N LEU A 54 -12.18 -4.06 -5.66
CA LEU A 54 -12.92 -5.06 -4.89
C LEU A 54 -13.54 -4.34 -3.70
N ASP A 55 -14.84 -4.39 -3.60
CA ASP A 55 -15.62 -3.76 -2.52
C ASP A 55 -16.73 -4.70 -2.04
N ASN A 56 -17.57 -4.22 -1.15
CA ASN A 56 -18.71 -4.95 -0.61
C ASN A 56 -18.33 -6.30 0.03
N PHE A 57 -17.30 -6.29 0.86
CA PHE A 57 -16.80 -7.48 1.54
C PHE A 57 -17.77 -7.94 2.64
N SER A 58 -18.05 -9.25 2.70
CA SER A 58 -18.65 -9.92 3.86
C SER A 58 -17.60 -10.23 4.94
N GLU A 59 -16.34 -10.31 4.54
CA GLU A 59 -15.17 -10.63 5.36
C GLU A 59 -14.49 -9.37 5.88
N HIS A 60 -13.58 -9.52 6.84
CA HIS A 60 -12.85 -8.38 7.36
C HIS A 60 -11.85 -7.85 6.31
N ILE A 61 -12.14 -6.70 5.73
CA ILE A 61 -11.42 -6.16 4.56
C ILE A 61 -9.91 -6.01 4.80
N ILE A 62 -9.48 -5.62 6.01
CA ILE A 62 -8.06 -5.48 6.33
C ILE A 62 -7.35 -6.84 6.40
N PHE A 63 -8.03 -7.90 6.89
CA PHE A 63 -7.53 -9.26 6.81
C PHE A 63 -7.34 -9.68 5.35
N VAL A 64 -8.34 -9.46 4.50
CA VAL A 64 -8.27 -9.78 3.06
C VAL A 64 -7.14 -8.99 2.40
N LYS A 65 -6.96 -7.71 2.72
CA LYS A 65 -5.85 -6.88 2.22
C LYS A 65 -4.49 -7.48 2.58
N TYR A 66 -4.29 -7.93 3.82
CA TYR A 66 -3.03 -8.58 4.23
C TYR A 66 -2.82 -9.91 3.53
N PHE A 67 -3.86 -10.72 3.42
CA PHE A 67 -3.79 -12.01 2.72
C PHE A 67 -3.40 -11.83 1.24
N LEU A 68 -4.06 -10.92 0.54
CA LEU A 68 -3.73 -10.56 -0.84
C LEU A 68 -2.30 -10.03 -0.97
N THR A 69 -1.88 -9.13 -0.08
CA THR A 69 -0.53 -8.56 -0.10
C THR A 69 0.54 -9.64 0.03
N MET A 70 0.29 -10.68 0.81
CA MET A 70 1.25 -11.76 1.07
C MET A 70 1.28 -12.81 -0.05
N PHE A 71 0.12 -13.22 -0.56
CA PHE A 71 0.02 -14.43 -1.38
C PHE A 71 -0.31 -14.19 -2.85
N LEU A 72 -0.92 -13.03 -3.20
CA LEU A 72 -1.39 -12.78 -4.56
C LEU A 72 -0.25 -12.76 -5.58
N GLN A 73 0.93 -12.23 -5.22
CA GLN A 73 2.05 -12.16 -6.15
C GLN A 73 2.53 -13.54 -6.62
N SER A 74 2.61 -14.52 -5.73
CA SER A 74 2.99 -15.89 -6.09
C SER A 74 1.98 -16.52 -7.05
N HIS A 75 0.67 -16.29 -6.82
CA HIS A 75 -0.39 -16.76 -7.70
C HIS A 75 -0.32 -16.08 -9.08
N ILE A 76 -0.05 -14.79 -9.13
CA ILE A 76 0.08 -14.03 -10.38
C ILE A 76 1.28 -14.49 -11.20
N GLN A 77 2.41 -14.78 -10.57
CA GLN A 77 3.61 -15.24 -11.29
C GLN A 77 3.38 -16.51 -12.08
N THR A 78 2.50 -17.40 -11.59
CA THR A 78 2.14 -18.64 -12.30
C THR A 78 1.03 -18.45 -13.34
N ASN A 79 0.26 -17.35 -13.27
CA ASN A 79 -0.95 -17.13 -14.06
C ASN A 79 -0.96 -15.81 -14.84
N ARG A 80 0.15 -15.08 -14.91
CA ARG A 80 0.23 -13.84 -15.67
C ARG A 80 0.46 -14.10 -17.16
N ASN A 81 -0.09 -13.23 -17.98
CA ASN A 81 0.24 -13.20 -19.39
C ASN A 81 1.55 -12.45 -19.59
N GLU A 82 2.51 -13.09 -20.24
CA GLU A 82 3.79 -12.47 -20.59
C GLU A 82 3.68 -11.80 -21.95
N GLY A 83 3.96 -10.53 -22.00
CA GLY A 83 4.05 -9.68 -23.18
C GLY A 83 5.00 -8.54 -22.88
N ASN A 84 5.07 -7.54 -23.76
CA ASN A 84 5.86 -6.33 -23.51
C ASN A 84 5.49 -5.61 -22.20
N THR A 85 4.23 -5.78 -21.77
CA THR A 85 3.75 -5.26 -20.49
C THR A 85 3.01 -6.38 -19.74
N PRO A 86 3.50 -6.83 -18.58
CA PRO A 86 2.82 -7.86 -17.79
C PRO A 86 1.40 -7.39 -17.41
N TYR A 87 0.43 -8.30 -17.49
CA TYR A 87 -0.94 -8.02 -17.06
C TYR A 87 -1.63 -9.27 -16.53
N ILE A 88 -2.67 -9.05 -15.73
CA ILE A 88 -3.57 -10.08 -15.24
C ILE A 88 -4.98 -9.83 -15.77
N VAL A 89 -5.75 -10.89 -15.83
CA VAL A 89 -7.16 -10.85 -16.22
C VAL A 89 -8.05 -11.13 -15.01
N MET A 90 -9.35 -10.84 -15.12
CA MET A 90 -10.31 -11.09 -14.05
C MET A 90 -10.30 -12.55 -13.57
N GLY A 91 -10.08 -13.50 -14.48
CA GLY A 91 -9.97 -14.93 -14.15
C GLY A 91 -8.83 -15.23 -13.17
N THR A 92 -7.70 -14.53 -13.27
CA THR A 92 -6.59 -14.67 -12.33
C THR A 92 -7.01 -14.34 -10.90
N LEU A 93 -7.81 -13.28 -10.71
CA LEU A 93 -8.30 -12.90 -9.39
C LEU A 93 -9.43 -13.81 -8.91
N LYS A 94 -10.35 -14.20 -9.80
CA LYS A 94 -11.48 -15.08 -9.43
C LYS A 94 -11.02 -16.48 -9.01
N ASN A 95 -9.91 -16.96 -9.55
CA ASN A 95 -9.36 -18.29 -9.24
C ASN A 95 -8.35 -18.22 -8.07
N PHE A 96 -8.18 -17.07 -7.45
CA PHE A 96 -7.34 -16.94 -6.27
C PHE A 96 -8.13 -17.34 -5.03
N GLU A 97 -7.72 -18.41 -4.38
CA GLU A 97 -8.36 -18.93 -3.19
C GLU A 97 -7.83 -18.22 -1.93
N ILE A 98 -8.74 -17.77 -1.08
CA ILE A 98 -8.43 -17.15 0.20
C ILE A 98 -8.85 -18.10 1.31
N LEU A 99 -7.90 -18.48 2.17
CA LEU A 99 -8.21 -19.24 3.39
C LEU A 99 -8.85 -18.30 4.40
N LEU A 100 -10.12 -18.51 4.68
CA LEU A 100 -10.93 -17.67 5.54
C LEU A 100 -11.14 -18.34 6.92
N PRO A 101 -10.44 -17.92 7.97
CA PRO A 101 -10.79 -18.29 9.33
C PRO A 101 -12.11 -17.62 9.76
N PRO A 102 -12.69 -18.00 10.90
CA PRO A 102 -13.86 -17.29 11.44
C PRO A 102 -13.62 -15.78 11.58
N LEU A 103 -14.69 -14.99 11.44
CA LEU A 103 -14.58 -13.53 11.38
C LEU A 103 -13.87 -12.89 12.58
N ASN A 104 -14.07 -13.45 13.79
CA ASN A 104 -13.37 -13.00 14.99
C ASN A 104 -11.85 -13.20 14.91
N GLU A 105 -11.39 -14.27 14.30
CA GLU A 105 -9.96 -14.51 14.05
C GLU A 105 -9.42 -13.58 12.98
N GLN A 106 -10.18 -13.33 11.91
CA GLN A 106 -9.81 -12.35 10.88
C GLN A 106 -9.58 -10.96 11.51
N ILE A 107 -10.48 -10.52 12.39
CA ILE A 107 -10.36 -9.24 13.10
C ILE A 107 -9.10 -9.24 13.99
N ALA A 108 -8.86 -10.30 14.76
CA ALA A 108 -7.70 -10.40 15.62
C ALA A 108 -6.39 -10.35 14.84
N ILE A 109 -6.29 -11.10 13.74
CA ILE A 109 -5.12 -11.10 12.85
C ILE A 109 -4.90 -9.72 12.23
N ALA A 110 -5.97 -9.10 11.71
CA ALA A 110 -5.89 -7.77 11.11
C ALA A 110 -5.39 -6.71 12.09
N ASN A 111 -5.86 -6.74 13.34
CA ASN A 111 -5.42 -5.81 14.38
C ASN A 111 -3.93 -5.99 14.71
N ILE A 112 -3.48 -7.22 14.94
CA ILE A 112 -2.07 -7.52 15.21
C ILE A 112 -1.17 -6.99 14.08
N LEU A 113 -1.52 -7.28 12.83
CA LEU A 113 -0.72 -6.85 11.68
C LEU A 113 -0.74 -5.33 11.49
N SER A 114 -1.88 -4.68 11.75
CA SER A 114 -2.00 -3.22 11.68
C SER A 114 -1.19 -2.52 12.77
N ASP A 115 -1.13 -3.08 13.97
CA ASP A 115 -0.31 -2.56 15.06
C ASP A 115 1.18 -2.67 14.72
N VAL A 116 1.62 -3.80 14.15
CA VAL A 116 3.00 -3.99 13.68
C VAL A 116 3.34 -3.02 12.56
N ASP A 117 2.46 -2.81 11.57
CA ASP A 117 2.67 -1.82 10.50
C ASP A 117 2.81 -0.40 11.08
N SER A 118 1.99 -0.05 12.05
CA SER A 118 2.03 1.25 12.74
C SER A 118 3.37 1.45 13.47
N GLU A 119 3.86 0.45 14.17
CA GLU A 119 5.17 0.50 14.83
C GLU A 119 6.32 0.60 13.81
N ILE A 120 6.26 -0.16 12.72
CA ILE A 120 7.25 -0.05 11.63
C ILE A 120 7.30 1.37 11.05
N ILE A 121 6.15 2.01 10.84
CA ILE A 121 6.07 3.39 10.35
C ILE A 121 6.68 4.34 11.38
N SER A 122 6.36 4.19 12.65
CA SER A 122 6.91 4.98 13.75
C SER A 122 8.44 4.88 13.80
N LEU A 123 8.97 3.66 13.76
CA LEU A 123 10.41 3.41 13.75
C LEU A 123 11.13 3.98 12.52
N LYS A 124 10.53 3.88 11.33
CA LYS A 124 11.05 4.51 10.10
C LYS A 124 11.12 6.02 10.24
N ASN A 125 10.11 6.65 10.84
CA ASN A 125 10.09 8.08 11.08
C ASN A 125 11.17 8.51 12.08
N LYS A 126 11.33 7.78 13.19
CA LYS A 126 12.40 8.01 14.17
C LYS A 126 13.78 7.87 13.51
N LYS A 127 14.00 6.82 12.73
CA LYS A 127 15.25 6.62 11.98
C LYS A 127 15.55 7.84 11.09
N ARG A 128 14.58 8.30 10.29
CA ARG A 128 14.74 9.48 9.43
C ARG A 128 15.09 10.74 10.23
N GLN A 129 14.46 10.94 11.39
CA GLN A 129 14.77 12.07 12.27
C GLN A 129 16.22 12.02 12.76
N PHE A 130 16.70 10.87 13.22
CA PHE A 130 18.09 10.68 13.66
C PHE A 130 19.10 10.86 12.51
N GLU A 131 18.77 10.39 11.30
CA GLU A 131 19.60 10.62 10.12
C GLU A 131 19.72 12.11 9.79
N ASN A 132 18.63 12.88 9.91
CA ASN A 132 18.64 14.32 9.71
C ASN A 132 19.47 15.03 10.79
N ILE A 133 19.32 14.66 12.07
CA ILE A 133 20.13 15.20 13.18
C ILE A 133 21.61 14.90 12.95
N LYS A 134 21.95 13.67 12.60
CA LYS A 134 23.32 13.26 12.29
C LYS A 134 23.90 14.09 11.15
N LYS A 135 23.13 14.31 10.08
CA LYS A 135 23.56 15.13 8.93
C LYS A 135 23.82 16.58 9.33
N ALA A 136 22.92 17.18 10.13
CA ALA A 136 23.09 18.55 10.62
C ALA A 136 24.32 18.68 11.54
N LEU A 137 24.47 17.75 12.49
CA LEU A 137 25.61 17.74 13.40
C LEU A 137 26.95 17.54 12.65
N ASN A 138 27.01 16.63 11.70
CA ASN A 138 28.20 16.45 10.86
C ASN A 138 28.56 17.75 10.13
N HIS A 139 27.57 18.44 9.54
CA HIS A 139 27.79 19.71 8.87
C HIS A 139 28.35 20.76 9.85
N ASP A 140 27.78 20.88 11.03
CA ASP A 140 28.20 21.90 12.02
C ASP A 140 29.58 21.61 12.61
N LEU A 141 29.90 20.34 12.84
CA LEU A 141 31.24 19.91 13.27
C LEU A 141 32.29 20.14 12.16
N MET A 142 32.02 19.71 10.95
CA MET A 142 32.96 19.82 9.83
C MET A 142 33.14 21.27 9.37
N SER A 143 32.13 22.14 9.51
CA SER A 143 32.21 23.58 9.22
C SER A 143 32.79 24.38 10.39
N ALA A 144 33.26 23.75 11.46
CA ALA A 144 33.80 24.36 12.68
C ALA A 144 32.85 25.35 13.39
N LYS A 145 31.53 25.22 13.14
CA LYS A 145 30.51 26.00 13.89
C LYS A 145 30.41 25.53 15.33
N ILE A 146 30.62 24.23 15.57
CA ILE A 146 30.72 23.63 16.91
C ILE A 146 32.15 23.11 17.09
N ARG A 147 32.80 23.51 18.19
CA ARG A 147 34.11 23.03 18.54
C ARG A 147 34.01 21.97 19.63
N VAL A 148 34.66 20.84 19.41
CA VAL A 148 34.66 19.69 20.35
C VAL A 148 35.72 19.88 21.44
N LEU A 149 36.81 20.58 21.14
CA LEU A 149 37.89 20.87 22.07
C LEU A 149 37.92 22.38 22.36
N ASN A 150 37.84 22.73 23.65
CA ASN A 150 38.19 24.08 24.12
C ASN A 150 39.72 24.20 24.14
N LYS A 151 40.24 25.32 23.63
CA LYS A 151 41.65 25.65 23.81
C LYS A 151 41.93 25.94 25.26
#